data_1b4c2d2652ef209699d9984763be4ef0
#
_entry.id   1b4c2d2652ef209699d9984763be4ef0
#
_cell.length_a   1.000
_cell.length_b   1.000
_cell.length_c   1.000
_cell.angle_alpha   90.00
_cell.angle_beta   90.00
_cell.angle_gamma   90.00
#
_symmetry.space_group_name_H-M   'P 1'
#
loop_
_entity.id
_entity.type
_entity.pdbx_description
1 polymer ?
#
loop_
_entity_poly.entity_id
_entity_poly.type
_entity_poly.pdbx_seq_one_letter_code
_entity_poly.pdbx_strand_id
1 'polypeptide(L)'
;MEPLGAVPGGRSERTRRVVVDATVARLRSEGAFTVEQVAADVGVSVATIYNRFPEGRDGLLAAAFDSVLDRLVSAGAVLTVEHLLDHGLEATVRAMVDGLVAVFTDEALVMRSALARLPESRVLRESYRRHEADARHWNHRFVQLGQAAGRITGEDTAELADVLVVMGQGLNNPVLLGSSHRGR
;
A
#
# COMPACT_ATOMS: atom_id res chain seq x y z
N MET A 1 -9.70 43.85 10.13
CA MET A 1 -9.69 42.76 9.15
C MET A 1 -8.36 42.02 9.38
N GLU A 2 -8.42 41.03 10.29
CA GLU A 2 -7.24 40.21 10.63
C GLU A 2 -6.93 39.20 9.51
N PRO A 3 -5.64 38.93 9.20
CA PRO A 3 -5.30 37.95 8.21
C PRO A 3 -5.57 36.54 8.79
N LEU A 4 -6.36 35.75 8.06
CA LEU A 4 -6.57 34.33 8.35
C LEU A 4 -5.22 33.64 8.51
N GLY A 5 -4.93 33.17 9.73
CA GLY A 5 -3.73 32.45 10.07
C GLY A 5 -3.60 31.19 9.23
N ALA A 6 -2.45 31.01 8.59
CA ALA A 6 -2.07 29.80 7.88
C ALA A 6 -2.17 28.59 8.83
N VAL A 7 -2.95 27.58 8.46
CA VAL A 7 -3.13 26.33 9.20
C VAL A 7 -1.76 25.69 9.43
N PRO A 8 -1.33 25.42 10.67
CA PRO A 8 0.03 24.91 10.97
C PRO A 8 0.33 23.51 10.39
N GLY A 9 -0.68 22.77 9.95
CA GLY A 9 -0.54 21.43 9.37
C GLY A 9 0.10 21.38 7.98
N GLY A 10 -0.07 22.39 7.14
CA GLY A 10 0.28 22.32 5.72
C GLY A 10 1.78 22.14 5.40
N ARG A 11 2.68 22.86 6.12
CA ARG A 11 4.13 22.79 5.85
C ARG A 11 4.76 21.49 6.38
N SER A 12 4.34 21.05 7.56
CA SER A 12 4.82 19.81 8.17
C SER A 12 4.42 18.59 7.34
N GLU A 13 3.16 18.54 6.93
CA GLU A 13 2.63 17.46 6.13
C GLU A 13 3.25 17.42 4.72
N ARG A 14 3.44 18.59 4.11
CA ARG A 14 4.14 18.69 2.82
C ARG A 14 5.58 18.16 2.90
N THR A 15 6.32 18.52 3.94
CA THR A 15 7.68 18.01 4.14
C THR A 15 7.67 16.50 4.36
N ARG A 16 6.71 15.97 5.16
CA ARG A 16 6.55 14.54 5.38
C ARG A 16 6.35 13.81 4.05
N ARG A 17 5.45 14.28 3.21
CA ARG A 17 5.18 13.70 1.88
C ARG A 17 6.42 13.68 1.00
N VAL A 18 7.13 14.81 0.88
CA VAL A 18 8.35 14.90 0.06
C VAL A 18 9.42 13.91 0.53
N VAL A 19 9.58 13.73 1.85
CA VAL A 19 10.51 12.75 2.42
C VAL A 19 10.09 11.31 2.08
N VAL A 20 8.81 10.99 2.17
CA VAL A 20 8.28 9.66 1.81
C VAL A 20 8.47 9.39 0.31
N ASP A 21 8.14 10.36 -0.54
CA ASP A 21 8.30 10.25 -1.99
C ASP A 21 9.77 10.01 -2.40
N ALA A 22 10.71 10.72 -1.77
CA ALA A 22 12.13 10.50 -1.99
C ALA A 22 12.58 9.11 -1.51
N THR A 23 12.05 8.62 -0.39
CA THR A 23 12.33 7.27 0.11
C THR A 23 11.84 6.21 -0.87
N VAL A 24 10.61 6.35 -1.39
CA VAL A 24 10.05 5.46 -2.42
C VAL A 24 10.88 5.49 -3.68
N ALA A 25 11.28 6.69 -4.15
CA ALA A 25 12.10 6.84 -5.35
C ALA A 25 13.44 6.10 -5.24
N ARG A 26 14.12 6.21 -4.09
CA ARG A 26 15.37 5.46 -3.83
C ARG A 26 15.14 3.96 -3.78
N LEU A 27 14.10 3.51 -3.09
CA LEU A 27 13.78 2.09 -3.04
C LEU A 27 13.49 1.52 -4.42
N ARG A 28 12.77 2.26 -5.28
CA ARG A 28 12.49 1.83 -6.66
C ARG A 28 13.74 1.74 -7.53
N SER A 29 14.69 2.64 -7.35
CA SER A 29 15.92 2.68 -8.17
C SER A 29 17.01 1.75 -7.65
N GLU A 30 17.23 1.73 -6.33
CA GLU A 30 18.41 1.11 -5.70
C GLU A 30 18.04 -0.11 -4.83
N GLY A 31 16.76 -0.28 -4.47
CA GLY A 31 16.29 -1.31 -3.54
C GLY A 31 16.69 -1.06 -2.08
N ALA A 32 17.40 0.04 -1.80
CA ALA A 32 17.88 0.41 -0.46
C ALA A 32 17.97 1.92 -0.34
N PHE A 33 18.06 2.41 0.90
CA PHE A 33 18.31 3.81 1.22
C PHE A 33 18.95 3.97 2.61
N THR A 34 19.56 5.14 2.86
CA THR A 34 19.90 5.60 4.20
C THR A 34 19.15 6.90 4.53
N VAL A 35 19.06 7.21 5.82
CA VAL A 35 18.39 8.45 6.28
C VAL A 35 19.12 9.69 5.73
N GLU A 36 20.45 9.63 5.67
CA GLU A 36 21.33 10.68 5.16
C GLU A 36 21.10 10.94 3.66
N GLN A 37 20.96 9.88 2.88
CA GLN A 37 20.67 9.98 1.45
C GLN A 37 19.33 10.65 1.21
N VAL A 38 18.27 10.22 1.91
CA VAL A 38 16.95 10.85 1.81
C VAL A 38 16.98 12.30 2.26
N ALA A 39 17.71 12.62 3.35
CA ALA A 39 17.84 13.99 3.82
C ALA A 39 18.51 14.91 2.76
N ALA A 40 19.55 14.40 2.11
CA ALA A 40 20.25 15.11 1.03
C ALA A 40 19.35 15.34 -0.19
N ASP A 41 18.58 14.33 -0.60
CA ASP A 41 17.68 14.41 -1.77
C ASP A 41 16.60 15.49 -1.61
N VAL A 42 16.09 15.66 -0.39
CA VAL A 42 15.00 16.62 -0.12
C VAL A 42 15.51 17.96 0.45
N GLY A 43 16.82 18.10 0.65
CA GLY A 43 17.42 19.35 1.13
C GLY A 43 17.07 19.69 2.58
N VAL A 44 16.94 18.68 3.46
CA VAL A 44 16.67 18.87 4.90
C VAL A 44 17.82 18.26 5.74
N SER A 45 17.89 18.66 7.02
CA SER A 45 18.84 18.02 7.94
C SER A 45 18.36 16.62 8.35
N VAL A 46 19.31 15.73 8.65
CA VAL A 46 19.03 14.41 9.23
C VAL A 46 18.20 14.54 10.52
N ALA A 47 18.49 15.54 11.35
CA ALA A 47 17.70 15.83 12.55
C ALA A 47 16.23 16.16 12.23
N THR A 48 15.97 16.83 11.12
CA THR A 48 14.61 17.10 10.64
C THR A 48 13.86 15.82 10.32
N ILE A 49 14.54 14.81 9.75
CA ILE A 49 13.95 13.51 9.48
C ILE A 49 13.65 12.77 10.78
N TYR A 50 14.58 12.66 11.71
CA TYR A 50 14.36 11.99 13.00
C TYR A 50 13.23 12.63 13.83
N ASN A 51 13.06 13.95 13.74
CA ASN A 51 11.93 14.63 14.40
C ASN A 51 10.56 14.22 13.82
N ARG A 52 10.49 13.79 12.57
CA ARG A 52 9.24 13.37 11.90
C ARG A 52 9.06 11.86 11.85
N PHE A 53 10.14 11.13 11.88
CA PHE A 53 10.22 9.67 11.85
C PHE A 53 11.14 9.21 12.98
N PRO A 54 10.64 9.19 14.24
CA PRO A 54 11.46 8.86 15.42
C PRO A 54 12.13 7.49 15.32
N GLU A 55 11.49 6.55 14.62
CA GLU A 55 12.01 5.21 14.34
C GLU A 55 13.09 5.21 13.24
N GLY A 56 13.49 6.39 12.76
CA GLY A 56 14.54 6.57 11.77
C GLY A 56 14.27 5.81 10.47
N ARG A 57 15.20 4.94 10.08
CA ARG A 57 15.11 4.16 8.85
C ARG A 57 13.85 3.29 8.79
N ASP A 58 13.48 2.63 9.89
CA ASP A 58 12.27 1.78 9.93
C ASP A 58 11.00 2.62 9.81
N GLY A 59 10.95 3.83 10.39
CA GLY A 59 9.84 4.76 10.24
C GLY A 59 9.68 5.27 8.80
N LEU A 60 10.78 5.57 8.11
CA LEU A 60 10.78 5.94 6.69
C LEU A 60 10.31 4.79 5.81
N LEU A 61 10.83 3.58 6.06
CA LEU A 61 10.43 2.38 5.32
C LEU A 61 8.96 2.06 5.53
N ALA A 62 8.44 2.18 6.77
CA ALA A 62 7.03 1.98 7.06
C ALA A 62 6.15 3.01 6.33
N ALA A 63 6.54 4.28 6.30
CA ALA A 63 5.78 5.31 5.59
C ALA A 63 5.81 5.12 4.06
N ALA A 64 6.94 4.67 3.50
CA ALA A 64 7.03 4.28 2.09
C ALA A 64 6.14 3.05 1.80
N PHE A 65 6.14 2.08 2.69
CA PHE A 65 5.32 0.88 2.60
C PHE A 65 3.83 1.22 2.71
N ASP A 66 3.42 2.09 3.65
CA ASP A 66 2.05 2.60 3.77
C ASP A 66 1.56 3.17 2.43
N SER A 67 2.39 3.98 1.74
CA SER A 67 2.00 4.58 0.46
C SER A 67 1.78 3.54 -0.65
N VAL A 68 2.50 2.42 -0.62
CA VAL A 68 2.29 1.31 -1.55
C VAL A 68 1.03 0.52 -1.18
N LEU A 69 0.81 0.27 0.10
CA LEU A 69 -0.38 -0.41 0.60
C LEU A 69 -1.66 0.39 0.28
N ASP A 70 -1.62 1.72 0.41
CA ASP A 70 -2.71 2.61 -0.02
C ASP A 70 -3.03 2.47 -1.51
N ARG A 71 -2.00 2.31 -2.36
CA ARG A 71 -2.20 2.03 -3.79
C ARG A 71 -2.83 0.66 -4.05
N LEU A 72 -2.47 -0.36 -3.26
CA LEU A 72 -3.09 -1.69 -3.33
C LEU A 72 -4.56 -1.64 -2.92
N VAL A 73 -4.89 -0.91 -1.84
CA VAL A 73 -6.28 -0.67 -1.44
C VAL A 73 -7.04 0.06 -2.56
N SER A 74 -6.42 1.07 -3.17
CA SER A 74 -7.02 1.80 -4.30
C SER A 74 -7.24 0.91 -5.53
N ALA A 75 -6.32 -0.01 -5.83
CA ALA A 75 -6.49 -1.00 -6.90
C ALA A 75 -7.65 -1.96 -6.60
N GLY A 76 -7.85 -2.31 -5.32
CA GLY A 76 -8.99 -3.12 -4.87
C GLY A 76 -10.33 -2.37 -4.86
N ALA A 77 -10.32 -1.04 -4.98
CA ALA A 77 -11.55 -0.23 -4.94
C ALA A 77 -12.51 -0.48 -6.13
N VAL A 78 -12.08 -1.21 -7.16
CA VAL A 78 -12.95 -1.70 -8.23
C VAL A 78 -13.97 -2.76 -7.74
N LEU A 79 -13.74 -3.38 -6.59
CA LEU A 79 -14.68 -4.31 -5.97
C LEU A 79 -15.90 -3.56 -5.41
N THR A 80 -16.76 -3.11 -6.30
CA THR A 80 -18.03 -2.45 -5.98
C THR A 80 -19.20 -3.25 -6.55
N VAL A 81 -20.37 -3.06 -5.94
CA VAL A 81 -21.59 -3.70 -6.44
C VAL A 81 -22.00 -3.14 -7.80
N GLU A 82 -21.73 -1.88 -8.06
CA GLU A 82 -22.00 -1.21 -9.34
C GLU A 82 -21.17 -1.87 -10.45
N HIS A 83 -19.85 -2.00 -10.25
CA HIS A 83 -18.98 -2.66 -11.24
C HIS A 83 -19.37 -4.12 -11.45
N LEU A 84 -19.76 -4.83 -10.36
CA LEU A 84 -20.23 -6.20 -10.42
C LEU A 84 -21.54 -6.34 -11.23
N LEU A 85 -22.48 -5.41 -11.09
CA LEU A 85 -23.74 -5.42 -11.83
C LEU A 85 -23.54 -5.11 -13.32
N ASP A 86 -22.65 -4.17 -13.63
CA ASP A 86 -22.41 -3.71 -15.00
C ASP A 86 -21.54 -4.68 -15.82
N HIS A 87 -20.57 -5.33 -15.20
CA HIS A 87 -19.54 -6.12 -15.89
C HIS A 87 -19.50 -7.60 -15.52
N GLY A 88 -20.18 -7.99 -14.44
CA GLY A 88 -20.18 -9.35 -13.92
C GLY A 88 -18.98 -9.68 -13.03
N LEU A 89 -19.05 -10.82 -12.33
CA LEU A 89 -18.08 -11.23 -11.33
C LEU A 89 -16.67 -11.44 -11.91
N GLU A 90 -16.58 -12.14 -13.04
CA GLU A 90 -15.30 -12.45 -13.68
C GLU A 90 -14.53 -11.17 -14.05
N ALA A 91 -15.19 -10.22 -14.72
CA ALA A 91 -14.57 -8.97 -15.13
C ALA A 91 -14.17 -8.11 -13.92
N THR A 92 -14.99 -8.07 -12.87
CA THR A 92 -14.71 -7.34 -11.64
C THR A 92 -13.48 -7.89 -10.90
N VAL A 93 -13.40 -9.22 -10.74
CA VAL A 93 -12.24 -9.86 -10.10
C VAL A 93 -10.99 -9.73 -10.97
N ARG A 94 -11.12 -9.87 -12.28
CA ARG A 94 -10.01 -9.67 -13.22
C ARG A 94 -9.43 -8.26 -13.12
N ALA A 95 -10.28 -7.24 -13.13
CA ALA A 95 -9.85 -5.84 -13.00
C ALA A 95 -9.12 -5.58 -11.66
N MET A 96 -9.58 -6.18 -10.56
CA MET A 96 -8.87 -6.14 -9.29
C MET A 96 -7.48 -6.78 -9.40
N VAL A 97 -7.40 -8.01 -9.93
CA VAL A 97 -6.13 -8.73 -10.06
C VAL A 97 -5.15 -7.96 -10.94
N ASP A 98 -5.60 -7.44 -12.08
CA ASP A 98 -4.76 -6.64 -13.00
C ASP A 98 -4.23 -5.39 -12.30
N GLY A 99 -5.08 -4.69 -11.53
CA GLY A 99 -4.68 -3.53 -10.73
C GLY A 99 -3.65 -3.88 -9.66
N LEU A 100 -3.84 -4.97 -8.92
CA LEU A 100 -2.89 -5.44 -7.91
C LEU A 100 -1.55 -5.85 -8.54
N VAL A 101 -1.57 -6.60 -9.64
CA VAL A 101 -0.36 -7.01 -10.38
C VAL A 101 0.42 -5.79 -10.86
N ALA A 102 -0.25 -4.77 -11.37
CA ALA A 102 0.40 -3.52 -11.79
C ALA A 102 1.12 -2.86 -10.61
N VAL A 103 0.46 -2.70 -9.45
CA VAL A 103 1.10 -2.12 -8.26
C VAL A 103 2.27 -2.97 -7.78
N PHE A 104 2.12 -4.29 -7.67
CA PHE A 104 3.21 -5.17 -7.24
C PHE A 104 4.40 -5.14 -8.20
N THR A 105 4.17 -5.01 -9.50
CA THR A 105 5.23 -4.89 -10.51
C THR A 105 5.99 -3.56 -10.35
N ASP A 106 5.26 -2.46 -10.22
CA ASP A 106 5.85 -1.13 -10.07
C ASP A 106 6.64 -0.96 -8.77
N GLU A 107 6.15 -1.59 -7.69
CA GLU A 107 6.64 -1.40 -6.32
C GLU A 107 7.42 -2.61 -5.78
N ALA A 108 7.87 -3.50 -6.65
CA ALA A 108 8.51 -4.76 -6.27
C ALA A 108 9.68 -4.58 -5.28
N LEU A 109 10.52 -3.54 -5.46
CA LEU A 109 11.66 -3.28 -4.59
C LEU A 109 11.24 -2.69 -3.23
N VAL A 110 10.23 -1.83 -3.20
CA VAL A 110 9.66 -1.31 -1.94
C VAL A 110 9.06 -2.46 -1.13
N MET A 111 8.23 -3.29 -1.76
CA MET A 111 7.60 -4.45 -1.15
C MET A 111 8.65 -5.43 -0.61
N ARG A 112 9.66 -5.77 -1.40
CA ARG A 112 10.74 -6.67 -0.98
C ARG A 112 11.48 -6.14 0.24
N SER A 113 11.83 -4.86 0.24
CA SER A 113 12.56 -4.22 1.34
C SER A 113 11.73 -4.20 2.63
N ALA A 114 10.43 -3.90 2.53
CA ALA A 114 9.51 -3.90 3.66
C ALA A 114 9.28 -5.31 4.22
N LEU A 115 9.00 -6.29 3.35
CA LEU A 115 8.76 -7.68 3.75
C LEU A 115 9.98 -8.34 4.39
N ALA A 116 11.19 -8.07 3.87
CA ALA A 116 12.42 -8.57 4.47
C ALA A 116 12.64 -8.04 5.89
N ARG A 117 12.16 -6.83 6.17
CA ARG A 117 12.30 -6.17 7.49
C ARG A 117 11.10 -6.42 8.42
N LEU A 118 9.98 -6.90 7.90
CA LEU A 118 8.73 -7.08 8.63
C LEU A 118 8.87 -7.91 9.94
N PRO A 119 9.62 -9.05 9.96
CA PRO A 119 9.78 -9.84 11.19
C PRO A 119 10.43 -9.08 12.34
N GLU A 120 11.30 -8.12 12.05
CA GLU A 120 12.11 -7.41 13.04
C GLU A 120 11.51 -6.04 13.42
N SER A 121 10.77 -5.40 12.50
CA SER A 121 10.26 -4.03 12.70
C SER A 121 8.81 -4.02 13.19
N ARG A 122 8.60 -3.47 14.40
CA ARG A 122 7.26 -3.31 14.97
C ARG A 122 6.40 -2.36 14.16
N VAL A 123 6.96 -1.23 13.70
CA VAL A 123 6.20 -0.22 12.93
C VAL A 123 5.74 -0.76 11.59
N LEU A 124 6.55 -1.59 10.92
CA LEU A 124 6.14 -2.26 9.68
C LEU A 124 5.02 -3.28 9.92
N ARG A 125 5.10 -4.06 11.00
CA ARG A 125 4.01 -4.99 11.35
C ARG A 125 2.70 -4.28 11.68
N GLU A 126 2.76 -3.14 12.37
CA GLU A 126 1.58 -2.32 12.67
C GLU A 126 0.96 -1.74 11.40
N SER A 127 1.80 -1.23 10.48
CA SER A 127 1.37 -0.77 9.15
C SER A 127 0.67 -1.89 8.37
N TYR A 128 1.33 -3.03 8.23
CA TYR A 128 0.77 -4.18 7.50
C TYR A 128 -0.58 -4.63 8.05
N ARG A 129 -0.70 -4.76 9.39
CA ARG A 129 -1.95 -5.19 10.03
C ARG A 129 -3.12 -4.23 9.83
N ARG A 130 -2.85 -2.93 9.82
CA ARG A 130 -3.92 -1.93 9.54
C ARG A 130 -4.48 -2.14 8.13
N HIS A 131 -3.63 -2.20 7.14
CA HIS A 131 -4.06 -2.38 5.74
C HIS A 131 -4.69 -3.75 5.48
N GLU A 132 -4.22 -4.79 6.16
CA GLU A 132 -4.86 -6.11 6.09
C GLU A 132 -6.28 -6.08 6.67
N ALA A 133 -6.50 -5.39 7.79
CA ALA A 133 -7.82 -5.22 8.38
C ALA A 133 -8.77 -4.45 7.45
N ASP A 134 -8.28 -3.38 6.83
CA ASP A 134 -9.04 -2.60 5.86
C ASP A 134 -9.40 -3.43 4.62
N ALA A 135 -8.44 -4.19 4.07
CA ALA A 135 -8.69 -5.09 2.94
C ALA A 135 -9.77 -6.15 3.28
N ARG A 136 -9.68 -6.77 4.47
CA ARG A 136 -10.72 -7.73 4.93
C ARG A 136 -12.09 -7.08 5.01
N HIS A 137 -12.17 -5.88 5.59
CA HIS A 137 -13.42 -5.14 5.71
C HIS A 137 -14.07 -4.88 4.34
N TRP A 138 -13.30 -4.37 3.38
CA TRP A 138 -13.79 -4.07 2.04
C TRP A 138 -14.20 -5.32 1.26
N ASN A 139 -13.40 -6.38 1.33
CA ASN A 139 -13.71 -7.64 0.68
C ASN A 139 -14.99 -8.27 1.26
N HIS A 140 -15.15 -8.26 2.58
CA HIS A 140 -16.35 -8.75 3.23
C HIS A 140 -17.59 -7.98 2.76
N ARG A 141 -17.51 -6.65 2.72
CA ARG A 141 -18.59 -5.79 2.25
C ARG A 141 -18.94 -6.06 0.78
N PHE A 142 -17.94 -6.23 -0.09
CA PHE A 142 -18.16 -6.56 -1.49
C PHE A 142 -18.90 -7.89 -1.66
N VAL A 143 -18.44 -8.93 -0.97
CA VAL A 143 -19.09 -10.26 -1.02
C VAL A 143 -20.52 -10.17 -0.51
N GLN A 144 -20.75 -9.53 0.64
CA GLN A 144 -22.08 -9.36 1.23
C GLN A 144 -23.07 -8.68 0.27
N LEU A 145 -22.64 -7.57 -0.35
CA LEU A 145 -23.47 -6.84 -1.31
C LEU A 145 -23.69 -7.63 -2.59
N GLY A 146 -22.67 -8.34 -3.07
CA GLY A 146 -22.78 -9.21 -4.24
C GLY A 146 -23.74 -10.39 -4.02
N GLN A 147 -23.74 -10.98 -2.82
CA GLN A 147 -24.70 -12.02 -2.42
C GLN A 147 -26.12 -11.46 -2.34
N ALA A 148 -26.30 -10.29 -1.70
CA ALA A 148 -27.60 -9.61 -1.64
C ALA A 148 -28.16 -9.26 -3.03
N ALA A 149 -27.28 -8.95 -3.99
CA ALA A 149 -27.64 -8.69 -5.38
C ALA A 149 -27.84 -9.97 -6.23
N GLY A 150 -27.62 -11.17 -5.66
CA GLY A 150 -27.71 -12.45 -6.36
C GLY A 150 -26.62 -12.66 -7.42
N ARG A 151 -25.49 -11.94 -7.32
CA ARG A 151 -24.38 -12.01 -8.25
C ARG A 151 -23.22 -12.86 -7.75
N ILE A 152 -23.12 -13.06 -6.45
CA ILE A 152 -22.19 -13.97 -5.81
C ILE A 152 -22.98 -15.07 -5.13
N THR A 153 -22.62 -16.33 -5.38
CA THR A 153 -23.20 -17.51 -4.77
C THR A 153 -22.24 -18.09 -3.74
N GLY A 154 -22.77 -18.73 -2.71
CA GLY A 154 -22.01 -19.30 -1.61
C GLY A 154 -22.66 -18.92 -0.28
N GLU A 155 -22.48 -19.77 0.74
CA GLU A 155 -23.19 -19.61 2.01
C GLU A 155 -22.43 -18.73 3.01
N ASP A 156 -21.09 -18.84 3.05
CA ASP A 156 -20.27 -18.12 4.04
C ASP A 156 -19.59 -16.88 3.41
N THR A 157 -20.10 -15.71 3.79
CA THR A 157 -19.56 -14.40 3.36
C THR A 157 -18.12 -14.21 3.83
N ALA A 158 -17.78 -14.67 5.04
CA ALA A 158 -16.44 -14.47 5.61
C ALA A 158 -15.42 -15.35 4.90
N GLU A 159 -15.76 -16.60 4.61
CA GLU A 159 -14.90 -17.52 3.87
C GLU A 159 -14.59 -16.98 2.47
N LEU A 160 -15.60 -16.53 1.74
CA LEU A 160 -15.43 -15.94 0.40
C LEU A 160 -14.59 -14.66 0.44
N ALA A 161 -14.77 -13.82 1.46
CA ALA A 161 -13.95 -12.62 1.65
C ALA A 161 -12.49 -12.96 1.96
N ASP A 162 -12.24 -13.99 2.77
CA ASP A 162 -10.89 -14.47 3.07
C ASP A 162 -10.19 -15.05 1.83
N VAL A 163 -10.92 -15.71 0.92
CA VAL A 163 -10.37 -16.15 -0.38
C VAL A 163 -9.83 -14.96 -1.18
N LEU A 164 -10.55 -13.84 -1.22
CA LEU A 164 -10.07 -12.62 -1.91
C LEU A 164 -8.80 -12.05 -1.24
N VAL A 165 -8.73 -12.06 0.10
CA VAL A 165 -7.53 -11.63 0.84
C VAL A 165 -6.35 -12.53 0.51
N VAL A 166 -6.53 -13.85 0.60
CA VAL A 166 -5.46 -14.83 0.32
C VAL A 166 -4.98 -14.75 -1.12
N MET A 167 -5.91 -14.54 -2.06
CA MET A 167 -5.56 -14.35 -3.48
C MET A 167 -4.71 -13.09 -3.68
N GLY A 168 -5.07 -11.96 -3.07
CA GLY A 168 -4.29 -10.73 -3.11
C GLY A 168 -2.90 -10.92 -2.46
N GLN A 169 -2.82 -11.60 -1.32
CA GLN A 169 -1.56 -11.91 -0.65
C GLN A 169 -0.68 -12.87 -1.48
N GLY A 170 -1.27 -13.80 -2.21
CA GLY A 170 -0.54 -14.72 -3.10
C GLY A 170 0.24 -14.01 -4.21
N LEU A 171 -0.23 -12.84 -4.67
CA LEU A 171 0.48 -11.99 -5.63
C LEU A 171 1.73 -11.34 -5.02
N ASN A 172 1.83 -11.26 -3.71
CA ASN A 172 2.97 -10.73 -2.97
C ASN A 172 4.11 -11.76 -2.82
N ASN A 173 4.19 -12.74 -3.70
CA ASN A 173 5.19 -13.79 -3.67
C ASN A 173 6.58 -13.24 -4.04
N PRO A 174 7.64 -13.48 -3.23
CA PRO A 174 9.01 -13.05 -3.52
C PRO A 174 9.56 -13.51 -4.87
N VAL A 175 9.08 -14.64 -5.39
CA VAL A 175 9.47 -15.14 -6.73
C VAL A 175 8.89 -14.25 -7.82
N LEU A 176 7.61 -13.86 -7.72
CA LEU A 176 6.97 -12.94 -8.66
C LEU A 176 7.60 -11.54 -8.59
N LEU A 177 7.84 -11.03 -7.37
CA LEU A 177 8.53 -9.76 -7.13
C LEU A 177 10.00 -9.78 -7.62
N GLY A 178 10.60 -10.98 -7.78
CA GLY A 178 11.95 -11.18 -8.31
C GLY A 178 12.05 -11.23 -9.82
N SER A 179 10.96 -11.58 -10.50
CA SER A 179 10.95 -11.82 -11.96
C SER A 179 10.99 -10.54 -12.79
N SER A 180 10.46 -9.43 -12.26
CA SER A 180 10.38 -8.14 -12.95
C SER A 180 11.74 -7.47 -13.23
N HIS A 181 12.84 -7.98 -12.66
CA HIS A 181 14.19 -7.41 -12.84
C HIS A 181 15.05 -8.12 -13.88
N ARG A 182 14.58 -9.20 -14.54
CA ARG A 182 15.38 -9.93 -15.55
C ARG A 182 15.13 -9.50 -16.99
N GLY A 183 14.41 -8.44 -17.23
CA GLY A 183 13.96 -7.99 -18.55
C GLY A 183 14.34 -6.57 -18.94
N ARG A 184 15.48 -6.03 -18.44
CA ARG A 184 16.05 -4.79 -19.01
C ARG A 184 17.54 -4.90 -19.14
#